data_e3084626515bd9e4376831ef802ea2c3
#
_entry.id   e3084626515bd9e4376831ef802ea2c3
#
_cell.length_a   1.000
_cell.length_b   1.000
_cell.length_c   1.000
_cell.angle_alpha   90.00
_cell.angle_beta   90.00
_cell.angle_gamma   90.00
#
_symmetry.space_group_name_H-M   'P 1'
#
loop_
_entity.id
_entity.type
_entity.pdbx_description
1 polymer ?
#
loop_
_entity_poly.entity_id
_entity_poly.type
_entity_poly.pdbx_seq_one_letter_code
_entity_poly.pdbx_strand_id
1 'polypeptide(L)'
;MKDDFVILPDSTCDLNAAIRKDFSIDFIGAHYTSPDGKERECMLDWQKEGLEKEKFYKDLRSRPNDYSTAPPSPAEFAAAIEKYYREGQGVLILTISSALSGTYNFAKKGADEFVAAHPDARVRVVDSLRYSVAMGLMSVYASLMREQEKTLDETADWLEANKNRFHQAGWLDDLSFVAKKGRLNHAKAFFGTLAGIK
;
A
#
# COMPACT_ATOMS: atom_id res chain seq x y z
N MET A 1 -11.23 28.10 3.27
CA MET A 1 -11.89 26.96 2.63
C MET A 1 -11.29 25.71 3.24
N LYS A 2 -12.11 24.72 3.58
CA LYS A 2 -11.62 23.42 4.05
C LYS A 2 -10.77 22.79 2.94
N ASP A 3 -9.55 22.36 3.28
CA ASP A 3 -8.71 21.68 2.31
C ASP A 3 -9.27 20.28 2.07
N ASP A 4 -9.82 20.06 0.87
CA ASP A 4 -10.44 18.78 0.53
C ASP A 4 -9.40 17.89 -0.18
N PHE A 5 -9.12 16.72 0.41
CA PHE A 5 -8.20 15.75 -0.15
C PHE A 5 -8.63 14.31 0.15
N VAL A 6 -8.31 13.42 -0.74
CA VAL A 6 -8.50 11.98 -0.56
C VAL A 6 -7.25 11.36 0.06
N ILE A 7 -7.46 10.30 0.85
CA ILE A 7 -6.40 9.46 1.40
C ILE A 7 -6.40 8.15 0.62
N LEU A 8 -5.29 7.87 -0.06
CA LEU A 8 -5.15 6.81 -1.05
C LEU A 8 -3.93 5.92 -0.74
N PRO A 9 -4.01 5.03 0.27
CA PRO A 9 -2.98 4.01 0.46
C PRO A 9 -2.99 2.99 -0.68
N ASP A 10 -1.86 2.30 -0.89
CA ASP A 10 -1.88 1.10 -1.71
C ASP A 10 -2.58 -0.07 -0.98
N SER A 11 -2.97 -1.10 -1.74
CA SER A 11 -3.77 -2.23 -1.22
C SER A 11 -3.06 -3.07 -0.14
N THR A 12 -1.78 -2.82 0.15
CA THR A 12 -1.08 -3.49 1.25
C THR A 12 -1.41 -2.89 2.63
N CYS A 13 -2.33 -1.92 2.70
CA CYS A 13 -2.78 -1.32 3.97
C CYS A 13 -3.66 -2.25 4.81
N ASP A 14 -4.20 -3.33 4.23
CA ASP A 14 -5.06 -4.32 4.88
C ASP A 14 -6.31 -3.73 5.60
N LEU A 15 -6.76 -2.56 5.18
CA LEU A 15 -7.99 -1.95 5.71
C LEU A 15 -9.22 -2.60 5.07
N ASN A 16 -10.10 -3.16 5.89
CA ASN A 16 -11.37 -3.71 5.42
C ASN A 16 -12.34 -2.60 4.96
N ALA A 17 -13.38 -3.00 4.23
CA ALA A 17 -14.36 -2.07 3.66
C ALA A 17 -15.07 -1.21 4.71
N ALA A 18 -15.33 -1.73 5.90
CA ALA A 18 -16.00 -0.97 6.97
C ALA A 18 -15.12 0.19 7.45
N ILE A 19 -13.85 -0.09 7.80
CA ILE A 19 -12.90 0.94 8.23
C ILE A 19 -12.68 1.96 7.12
N ARG A 20 -12.50 1.54 5.86
CA ARG A 20 -12.32 2.46 4.75
C ARG A 20 -13.54 3.39 4.57
N LYS A 21 -14.74 2.86 4.71
CA LYS A 21 -15.97 3.64 4.65
C LYS A 21 -16.06 4.65 5.80
N ASP A 22 -15.83 4.17 7.05
CA ASP A 22 -15.98 5.01 8.25
C ASP A 22 -14.99 6.18 8.26
N PHE A 23 -13.78 5.97 7.71
CA PHE A 23 -12.73 6.98 7.64
C PHE A 23 -12.61 7.65 6.26
N SER A 24 -13.51 7.37 5.32
CA SER A 24 -13.48 7.91 3.95
C SER A 24 -12.10 7.77 3.30
N ILE A 25 -11.57 6.54 3.31
CA ILE A 25 -10.29 6.15 2.72
C ILE A 25 -10.59 5.31 1.47
N ASP A 26 -10.03 5.69 0.32
CA ASP A 26 -10.01 4.84 -0.87
C ASP A 26 -8.67 4.08 -0.93
N PHE A 27 -8.37 3.35 -1.99
CA PHE A 27 -7.08 2.69 -2.15
C PHE A 27 -6.74 2.48 -3.63
N ILE A 28 -5.47 2.23 -3.91
CA ILE A 28 -5.01 1.78 -5.21
C ILE A 28 -4.52 0.33 -5.11
N GLY A 29 -5.04 -0.54 -6.00
CA GLY A 29 -4.72 -1.97 -6.02
C GLY A 29 -3.35 -2.23 -6.63
N ALA A 30 -2.49 -2.99 -5.93
CA ALA A 30 -1.35 -3.65 -6.55
C ALA A 30 -1.83 -4.82 -7.44
N HIS A 31 -0.93 -5.46 -8.16
CA HIS A 31 -1.26 -6.58 -9.02
C HIS A 31 -0.68 -7.89 -8.51
N TYR A 32 -1.34 -8.99 -8.81
CA TYR A 32 -0.77 -10.32 -8.66
C TYR A 32 -1.05 -11.18 -9.89
N THR A 33 -0.10 -12.05 -10.21
CA THR A 33 -0.25 -13.07 -11.24
C THR A 33 -0.39 -14.42 -10.55
N SER A 34 -1.41 -15.18 -10.92
CA SER A 34 -1.68 -16.53 -10.43
C SER A 34 -1.22 -17.59 -11.42
N PRO A 35 -1.22 -18.89 -11.06
CA PRO A 35 -0.68 -19.99 -11.89
C PRO A 35 -1.33 -20.15 -13.27
N ASP A 36 -2.49 -19.56 -13.50
CA ASP A 36 -3.13 -19.52 -14.83
C ASP A 36 -2.54 -18.44 -15.78
N GLY A 37 -1.50 -17.72 -15.32
CA GLY A 37 -0.83 -16.65 -16.06
C GLY A 37 -1.62 -15.36 -16.14
N LYS A 38 -2.78 -15.25 -15.50
CA LYS A 38 -3.59 -14.04 -15.51
C LYS A 38 -3.15 -13.08 -14.43
N GLU A 39 -2.97 -11.82 -14.82
CA GLU A 39 -2.80 -10.72 -13.89
C GLU A 39 -4.16 -10.25 -13.36
N ARG A 40 -4.20 -9.93 -12.09
CA ARG A 40 -5.38 -9.43 -11.37
C ARG A 40 -4.97 -8.34 -10.41
N GLU A 41 -5.87 -7.42 -10.17
CA GLU A 41 -5.69 -6.40 -9.14
C GLU A 41 -5.88 -7.00 -7.74
N CYS A 42 -5.02 -6.60 -6.80
CA CYS A 42 -5.15 -6.97 -5.39
C CYS A 42 -6.24 -6.12 -4.74
N MET A 43 -7.45 -6.66 -4.70
CA MET A 43 -8.57 -6.05 -4.02
C MET A 43 -8.51 -6.30 -2.52
N LEU A 44 -8.93 -5.31 -1.71
CA LEU A 44 -9.03 -5.48 -0.26
C LEU A 44 -10.31 -6.22 0.17
N ASP A 45 -11.26 -6.39 -0.75
CA ASP A 45 -12.54 -7.02 -0.50
C ASP A 45 -12.63 -8.38 -1.21
N TRP A 46 -12.23 -9.44 -0.53
CA TRP A 46 -12.23 -10.81 -1.05
C TRP A 46 -13.57 -11.25 -1.67
N GLN A 47 -14.68 -10.77 -1.14
CA GLN A 47 -16.02 -11.10 -1.63
C GLN A 47 -16.28 -10.57 -3.04
N LYS A 48 -15.70 -9.42 -3.39
CA LYS A 48 -15.85 -8.82 -4.72
C LYS A 48 -15.05 -9.56 -5.80
N GLU A 49 -13.98 -10.24 -5.41
CA GLU A 49 -13.16 -11.03 -6.33
C GLU A 49 -13.74 -12.41 -6.62
N GLY A 50 -14.78 -12.83 -5.90
CA GLY A 50 -15.31 -14.20 -5.97
C GLY A 50 -14.30 -15.27 -5.54
N LEU A 51 -13.24 -14.86 -4.84
CA LEU A 51 -12.20 -15.74 -4.36
C LEU A 51 -12.57 -16.30 -2.99
N GLU A 52 -12.49 -17.63 -2.88
CA GLU A 52 -12.51 -18.28 -1.58
C GLU A 52 -11.13 -18.15 -0.93
N LYS A 53 -11.03 -17.29 0.09
CA LYS A 53 -9.78 -16.95 0.79
C LYS A 53 -8.96 -18.20 1.18
N GLU A 54 -9.61 -19.22 1.73
CA GLU A 54 -8.95 -20.45 2.15
C GLU A 54 -8.37 -21.23 0.98
N LYS A 55 -9.12 -21.29 -0.14
CA LYS A 55 -8.67 -21.93 -1.36
C LYS A 55 -7.46 -21.23 -1.96
N PHE A 56 -7.50 -19.89 -2.00
CA PHE A 56 -6.38 -19.07 -2.47
C PHE A 56 -5.11 -19.36 -1.66
N TYR A 57 -5.17 -19.28 -0.34
CA TYR A 57 -4.00 -19.51 0.51
C TYR A 57 -3.51 -20.96 0.49
N LYS A 58 -4.41 -21.93 0.34
CA LYS A 58 -4.03 -23.33 0.16
C LYS A 58 -3.24 -23.51 -1.14
N ASP A 59 -3.71 -22.90 -2.23
CA ASP A 59 -3.02 -22.95 -3.52
C ASP A 59 -1.66 -22.24 -3.48
N LEU A 60 -1.61 -21.04 -2.92
CA LEU A 60 -0.39 -20.27 -2.73
C LEU A 60 0.68 -21.05 -1.93
N ARG A 61 0.29 -21.77 -0.88
CA ARG A 61 1.21 -22.62 -0.11
C ARG A 61 1.74 -23.79 -0.92
N SER A 62 0.91 -24.40 -1.77
CA SER A 62 1.33 -25.53 -2.60
C SER A 62 2.17 -25.15 -3.79
N ARG A 63 2.00 -23.94 -4.32
CA ARG A 63 2.65 -23.44 -5.55
C ARG A 63 3.20 -22.01 -5.37
N PRO A 64 4.06 -21.75 -4.38
CA PRO A 64 4.47 -20.37 -4.04
C PRO A 64 5.25 -19.68 -5.16
N ASN A 65 5.91 -20.44 -6.03
CA ASN A 65 6.72 -19.89 -7.12
C ASN A 65 5.89 -19.45 -8.33
N ASP A 66 4.66 -19.97 -8.44
CA ASP A 66 3.77 -19.68 -9.56
C ASP A 66 2.94 -18.39 -9.34
N TYR A 67 3.12 -17.77 -8.18
CA TYR A 67 2.53 -16.48 -7.84
C TYR A 67 3.59 -15.38 -7.85
N SER A 68 3.26 -14.24 -8.42
CA SER A 68 4.07 -13.03 -8.35
C SER A 68 3.20 -11.81 -8.06
N THR A 69 3.81 -10.73 -7.59
CA THR A 69 3.14 -9.46 -7.36
C THR A 69 3.89 -8.33 -8.06
N ALA A 70 3.16 -7.34 -8.51
CA ALA A 70 3.68 -6.10 -9.04
C ALA A 70 3.01 -4.90 -8.37
N PRO A 71 3.74 -3.79 -8.12
CA PRO A 71 3.13 -2.55 -7.70
C PRO A 71 2.26 -1.97 -8.81
N PRO A 72 1.32 -1.06 -8.49
CA PRO A 72 0.69 -0.24 -9.52
C PRO A 72 1.76 0.50 -10.32
N SER A 73 1.58 0.62 -11.62
CA SER A 73 2.48 1.37 -12.51
C SER A 73 2.40 2.89 -12.25
N PRO A 74 3.41 3.67 -12.66
CA PRO A 74 3.32 5.13 -12.60
C PRO A 74 2.08 5.69 -13.32
N ALA A 75 1.67 5.09 -14.42
CA ALA A 75 0.49 5.50 -15.19
C ALA A 75 -0.82 5.26 -14.40
N GLU A 76 -0.92 4.15 -13.65
CA GLU A 76 -2.07 3.87 -12.80
C GLU A 76 -2.15 4.82 -11.61
N PHE A 77 -1.00 5.19 -11.01
CA PHE A 77 -0.96 6.25 -10.00
C PHE A 77 -1.40 7.60 -10.58
N ALA A 78 -0.92 7.98 -11.76
CA ALA A 78 -1.34 9.22 -12.43
C ALA A 78 -2.85 9.21 -12.73
N ALA A 79 -3.41 8.10 -13.21
CA ALA A 79 -4.84 7.96 -13.47
C ALA A 79 -5.68 8.06 -12.19
N ALA A 80 -5.20 7.48 -11.07
CA ALA A 80 -5.86 7.60 -9.78
C ALA A 80 -5.84 9.06 -9.26
N ILE A 81 -4.72 9.77 -9.43
CA ILE A 81 -4.61 11.20 -9.11
C ILE A 81 -5.57 12.02 -9.97
N GLU A 82 -5.61 11.76 -11.28
CA GLU A 82 -6.48 12.48 -12.22
C GLU A 82 -7.95 12.40 -11.83
N LYS A 83 -8.41 11.23 -11.37
CA LYS A 83 -9.79 11.06 -10.89
C LYS A 83 -10.16 12.11 -9.85
N TYR A 84 -9.35 12.26 -8.79
CA TYR A 84 -9.64 13.18 -7.69
C TYR A 84 -9.31 14.64 -8.02
N TYR A 85 -8.30 14.88 -8.85
CA TYR A 85 -8.00 16.20 -9.37
C TYR A 85 -9.18 16.80 -10.14
N ARG A 86 -9.86 16.00 -10.98
CA ARG A 86 -11.07 16.41 -11.69
C ARG A 86 -12.25 16.75 -10.77
N GLU A 87 -12.27 16.18 -9.57
CA GLU A 87 -13.23 16.50 -8.52
C GLU A 87 -12.80 17.70 -7.65
N GLY A 88 -11.65 18.33 -7.97
CA GLY A 88 -11.10 19.48 -7.24
C GLY A 88 -10.40 19.11 -5.93
N GLN A 89 -10.14 17.84 -5.71
CA GLN A 89 -9.54 17.33 -4.48
C GLN A 89 -8.01 17.23 -4.59
N GLY A 90 -7.32 17.39 -3.45
CA GLY A 90 -5.93 16.98 -3.31
C GLY A 90 -5.82 15.46 -3.09
N VAL A 91 -4.62 14.90 -3.23
CA VAL A 91 -4.38 13.46 -3.08
C VAL A 91 -3.21 13.20 -2.15
N LEU A 92 -3.46 12.45 -1.06
CA LEU A 92 -2.45 11.92 -0.16
C LEU A 92 -2.25 10.43 -0.44
N ILE A 93 -1.14 10.07 -1.04
CA ILE A 93 -0.78 8.68 -1.31
C ILE A 93 0.12 8.17 -0.19
N LEU A 94 -0.24 7.02 0.40
CA LEU A 94 0.62 6.29 1.32
C LEU A 94 1.03 4.97 0.67
N THR A 95 2.31 4.64 0.71
CA THR A 95 2.81 3.41 0.11
C THR A 95 3.43 2.48 1.13
N ILE A 96 3.41 1.18 0.83
CA ILE A 96 4.25 0.20 1.53
C ILE A 96 5.70 0.67 1.54
N SER A 97 6.44 0.27 2.57
CA SER A 97 7.86 0.58 2.73
C SER A 97 8.66 0.40 1.45
N SER A 98 9.41 1.42 1.07
CA SER A 98 10.36 1.39 -0.06
C SER A 98 11.46 0.33 0.13
N ALA A 99 11.72 -0.11 1.36
CA ALA A 99 12.63 -1.22 1.65
C ALA A 99 12.07 -2.60 1.24
N LEU A 100 10.75 -2.71 1.02
CA LEU A 100 10.06 -3.96 0.68
C LEU A 100 9.60 -4.00 -0.78
N SER A 101 9.27 -2.85 -1.35
CA SER A 101 8.66 -2.74 -2.68
C SER A 101 9.09 -1.47 -3.42
N GLY A 102 9.05 -1.52 -4.76
CA GLY A 102 9.21 -0.35 -5.61
C GLY A 102 7.99 0.57 -5.68
N THR A 103 6.91 0.28 -4.94
CA THR A 103 5.64 1.01 -4.99
C THR A 103 5.81 2.51 -4.75
N TYR A 104 6.60 2.89 -3.74
CA TYR A 104 6.90 4.30 -3.47
C TYR A 104 7.51 5.03 -4.67
N ASN A 105 8.51 4.43 -5.32
CA ASN A 105 9.18 5.04 -6.46
C ASN A 105 8.22 5.19 -7.66
N PHE A 106 7.33 4.22 -7.86
CA PHE A 106 6.32 4.27 -8.92
C PHE A 106 5.24 5.33 -8.63
N ALA A 107 4.77 5.39 -7.38
CA ALA A 107 3.85 6.43 -6.94
C ALA A 107 4.44 7.83 -7.08
N LYS A 108 5.68 8.00 -6.63
CA LYS A 108 6.40 9.28 -6.75
C LYS A 108 6.57 9.68 -8.20
N LYS A 109 6.97 8.75 -9.07
CA LYS A 109 7.12 9.02 -10.51
C LYS A 109 5.79 9.42 -11.15
N GLY A 110 4.70 8.67 -10.90
CA GLY A 110 3.38 9.00 -11.45
C GLY A 110 2.86 10.35 -10.94
N ALA A 111 3.07 10.66 -9.66
CA ALA A 111 2.71 11.96 -9.08
C ALA A 111 3.52 13.11 -9.69
N ASP A 112 4.84 12.96 -9.85
CA ASP A 112 5.70 14.00 -10.41
C ASP A 112 5.37 14.28 -11.87
N GLU A 113 5.12 13.23 -12.67
CA GLU A 113 4.71 13.38 -14.08
C GLU A 113 3.34 14.06 -14.18
N PHE A 114 2.40 13.72 -13.30
CA PHE A 114 1.07 14.35 -13.26
C PHE A 114 1.16 15.83 -12.88
N VAL A 115 1.87 16.17 -11.80
CA VAL A 115 2.03 17.54 -11.33
C VAL A 115 2.79 18.40 -12.35
N ALA A 116 3.76 17.83 -13.08
CA ALA A 116 4.45 18.55 -14.17
C ALA A 116 3.48 18.98 -15.29
N ALA A 117 2.45 18.16 -15.56
CA ALA A 117 1.40 18.47 -16.53
C ALA A 117 0.27 19.35 -15.96
N HIS A 118 0.07 19.31 -14.64
CA HIS A 118 -0.99 20.03 -13.92
C HIS A 118 -0.41 20.73 -12.68
N PRO A 119 0.22 21.92 -12.84
CA PRO A 119 0.95 22.58 -11.75
C PRO A 119 0.11 23.01 -10.55
N ASP A 120 -1.19 23.06 -10.71
CA ASP A 120 -2.17 23.34 -9.65
C ASP A 120 -2.64 22.08 -8.90
N ALA A 121 -2.25 20.90 -9.36
CA ALA A 121 -2.58 19.66 -8.69
C ALA A 121 -1.85 19.53 -7.34
N ARG A 122 -2.62 19.23 -6.30
CA ARG A 122 -2.13 19.08 -4.93
C ARG A 122 -1.95 17.59 -4.62
N VAL A 123 -0.71 17.11 -4.69
CA VAL A 123 -0.37 15.69 -4.50
C VAL A 123 0.78 15.54 -3.52
N ARG A 124 0.62 14.67 -2.53
CA ARG A 124 1.68 14.28 -1.60
C ARG A 124 1.82 12.75 -1.61
N VAL A 125 3.05 12.28 -1.66
CA VAL A 125 3.38 10.84 -1.60
C VAL A 125 4.25 10.59 -0.38
N VAL A 126 3.80 9.71 0.52
CA VAL A 126 4.49 9.35 1.77
C VAL A 126 4.94 7.91 1.71
N ASP A 127 6.24 7.68 1.85
CA ASP A 127 6.78 6.35 2.15
C ASP A 127 6.50 6.02 3.63
N SER A 128 5.59 5.10 3.87
CA SER A 128 5.20 4.76 5.24
C SER A 128 6.31 4.12 6.05
N LEU A 129 7.32 3.52 5.41
CA LEU A 129 8.31 2.62 6.01
C LEU A 129 7.63 1.48 6.80
N ARG A 130 6.39 1.18 6.49
CA ARG A 130 5.52 0.17 7.14
C ARG A 130 4.84 -0.68 6.08
N TYR A 131 4.10 -1.70 6.52
CA TYR A 131 3.24 -2.53 5.71
C TYR A 131 2.00 -2.94 6.51
N SER A 132 0.99 -3.50 5.85
CA SER A 132 -0.20 -4.06 6.48
C SER A 132 -0.86 -3.06 7.44
N VAL A 133 -1.35 -3.52 8.57
CA VAL A 133 -2.15 -2.73 9.51
C VAL A 133 -1.44 -1.48 10.07
N ALA A 134 -0.11 -1.45 10.11
CA ALA A 134 0.59 -0.25 10.57
C ALA A 134 0.49 0.88 9.55
N MET A 135 0.57 0.58 8.24
CA MET A 135 0.29 1.55 7.18
C MET A 135 -1.20 1.92 7.15
N GLY A 136 -2.08 0.94 7.34
CA GLY A 136 -3.51 1.19 7.51
C GLY A 136 -3.81 2.15 8.65
N LEU A 137 -3.15 1.98 9.81
CA LEU A 137 -3.28 2.89 10.94
C LEU A 137 -2.80 4.31 10.59
N MET A 138 -1.71 4.46 9.84
CA MET A 138 -1.27 5.77 9.35
C MET A 138 -2.34 6.44 8.49
N SER A 139 -3.02 5.66 7.64
CA SER A 139 -4.13 6.16 6.81
C SER A 139 -5.33 6.62 7.65
N VAL A 140 -5.64 5.90 8.74
CA VAL A 140 -6.68 6.30 9.70
C VAL A 140 -6.30 7.61 10.41
N TYR A 141 -5.03 7.74 10.86
CA TYR A 141 -4.55 8.99 11.44
C TYR A 141 -4.64 10.17 10.47
N ALA A 142 -4.32 9.96 9.19
CA ALA A 142 -4.50 10.99 8.16
C ALA A 142 -5.96 11.42 8.04
N SER A 143 -6.90 10.48 8.10
CA SER A 143 -8.34 10.80 8.09
C SER A 143 -8.76 11.61 9.32
N LEU A 144 -8.33 11.21 10.51
CA LEU A 144 -8.63 11.97 11.73
C LEU A 144 -8.06 13.40 11.70
N MET A 145 -6.88 13.59 11.09
CA MET A 145 -6.29 14.90 10.89
C MET A 145 -7.11 15.75 9.89
N ARG A 146 -7.57 15.15 8.80
CA ARG A 146 -8.48 15.79 7.84
C ARG A 146 -9.81 16.21 8.50
N GLU A 147 -10.36 15.38 9.39
CA GLU A 147 -11.55 15.72 10.18
C GLU A 147 -11.30 16.92 11.13
N GLN A 148 -10.06 17.05 11.63
CA GLN A 148 -9.61 18.21 12.41
C GLN A 148 -9.21 19.40 11.54
N GLU A 149 -9.61 19.42 10.28
CA GLU A 149 -9.37 20.49 9.31
C GLU A 149 -7.88 20.77 9.02
N LYS A 150 -7.00 19.78 9.26
CA LYS A 150 -5.62 19.84 8.81
C LYS A 150 -5.54 19.78 7.28
N THR A 151 -4.66 20.56 6.71
CA THR A 151 -4.41 20.58 5.28
C THR A 151 -3.71 19.29 4.81
N LEU A 152 -3.72 19.05 3.50
CA LEU A 152 -2.98 17.97 2.86
C LEU A 152 -1.49 18.02 3.25
N ASP A 153 -0.88 19.20 3.18
CA ASP A 153 0.54 19.38 3.49
C ASP A 153 0.83 19.16 4.98
N GLU A 154 0.04 19.76 5.89
CA GLU A 154 0.20 19.53 7.33
C GLU A 154 0.08 18.04 7.69
N THR A 155 -0.86 17.33 7.04
CA THR A 155 -1.08 15.90 7.28
C THR A 155 0.10 15.07 6.76
N ALA A 156 0.55 15.33 5.54
CA ALA A 156 1.67 14.62 4.96
C ALA A 156 2.98 14.87 5.73
N ASP A 157 3.26 16.11 6.12
CA ASP A 157 4.44 16.48 6.88
C ASP A 157 4.44 15.84 8.29
N TRP A 158 3.26 15.79 8.92
CA TRP A 158 3.12 15.10 10.21
C TRP A 158 3.39 13.59 10.07
N LEU A 159 2.85 12.95 9.03
CA LEU A 159 3.10 11.53 8.77
C LEU A 159 4.59 11.27 8.51
N GLU A 160 5.25 12.08 7.69
CA GLU A 160 6.69 12.00 7.43
C GLU A 160 7.51 12.11 8.72
N ALA A 161 7.19 13.07 9.58
CA ALA A 161 7.88 13.28 10.85
C ALA A 161 7.63 12.16 11.87
N ASN A 162 6.47 11.51 11.82
CA ASN A 162 6.04 10.55 12.85
C ASN A 162 6.02 9.08 12.37
N LYS A 163 6.27 8.77 11.09
CA LYS A 163 6.20 7.39 10.57
C LYS A 163 7.02 6.37 11.35
N ASN A 164 8.13 6.77 11.95
CA ASN A 164 8.95 5.89 12.79
C ASN A 164 8.36 5.61 14.18
N ARG A 165 7.31 6.30 14.58
CA ARG A 165 6.56 6.07 15.84
C ARG A 165 5.42 5.06 15.68
N PHE A 166 5.09 4.67 14.46
CA PHE A 166 4.15 3.58 14.17
C PHE A 166 4.90 2.26 14.29
N HIS A 167 4.94 1.69 15.49
CA HIS A 167 5.61 0.42 15.72
C HIS A 167 4.83 -0.73 15.12
N GLN A 168 5.56 -1.70 14.57
CA GLN A 168 5.00 -2.88 13.94
C GLN A 168 5.74 -4.12 14.40
N ALA A 169 5.01 -5.13 14.80
CA ALA A 169 5.51 -6.47 15.02
C ALA A 169 4.77 -7.43 14.08
N GLY A 170 5.51 -8.30 13.42
CA GLY A 170 4.95 -9.31 12.51
C GLY A 170 5.48 -10.69 12.87
N TRP A 171 4.70 -11.71 12.53
CA TRP A 171 5.07 -13.10 12.67
C TRP A 171 5.11 -13.75 11.29
N LEU A 172 6.19 -14.46 11.00
CA LEU A 172 6.37 -15.21 9.76
C LEU A 172 6.58 -16.69 10.07
N ASP A 173 5.69 -17.54 9.60
CA ASP A 173 5.81 -18.98 9.83
C ASP A 173 6.99 -19.62 9.08
N ASP A 174 7.33 -19.06 7.91
CA ASP A 174 8.41 -19.55 7.05
C ASP A 174 9.23 -18.39 6.47
N LEU A 175 10.41 -18.18 7.06
CA LEU A 175 11.38 -17.18 6.58
C LEU A 175 11.92 -17.50 5.18
N SER A 176 11.93 -18.78 4.80
CA SER A 176 12.43 -19.20 3.48
C SER A 176 11.52 -18.72 2.35
N PHE A 177 10.21 -18.59 2.60
CA PHE A 177 9.25 -18.04 1.65
C PHE A 177 9.58 -16.58 1.32
N VAL A 178 9.83 -15.77 2.35
CA VAL A 178 10.15 -14.33 2.18
C VAL A 178 11.52 -14.15 1.52
N ALA A 179 12.48 -15.01 1.86
CA ALA A 179 13.81 -15.01 1.25
C ALA A 179 13.76 -15.36 -0.25
N LYS A 180 13.00 -16.38 -0.64
CA LYS A 180 12.79 -16.77 -2.04
C LYS A 180 12.18 -15.65 -2.88
N LYS A 181 11.36 -14.80 -2.25
CA LYS A 181 10.76 -13.60 -2.90
C LYS A 181 11.68 -12.38 -2.85
N GLY A 182 12.92 -12.50 -2.35
CA GLY A 182 13.93 -11.43 -2.37
C GLY A 182 13.75 -10.33 -1.32
N ARG A 183 12.84 -10.48 -0.35
CA ARG A 183 12.57 -9.49 0.71
C ARG A 183 13.34 -9.76 2.00
N LEU A 184 14.10 -10.85 2.04
CA LEU A 184 14.99 -11.22 3.13
C LEU A 184 16.27 -11.83 2.56
N ASN A 185 17.40 -11.51 3.16
CA ASN A 185 18.65 -12.13 2.79
C ASN A 185 18.63 -13.63 3.10
N HIS A 186 18.93 -14.49 2.11
CA HIS A 186 18.90 -15.95 2.23
C HIS A 186 19.77 -16.47 3.38
N ALA A 187 20.93 -15.87 3.64
CA ALA A 187 21.77 -16.26 4.76
C ALA A 187 21.06 -16.01 6.11
N LYS A 188 20.42 -14.85 6.28
CA LYS A 188 19.64 -14.55 7.50
C LYS A 188 18.45 -15.49 7.67
N ALA A 189 17.76 -15.84 6.59
CA ALA A 189 16.66 -16.80 6.62
C ALA A 189 17.15 -18.20 7.02
N PHE A 190 18.27 -18.65 6.47
CA PHE A 190 18.86 -19.95 6.79
C PHE A 190 19.24 -20.05 8.27
N PHE A 191 19.97 -19.07 8.79
CA PHE A 191 20.35 -19.05 10.20
C PHE A 191 19.16 -18.88 11.13
N GLY A 192 18.15 -18.08 10.75
CA GLY A 192 16.91 -17.94 11.49
C GLY A 192 16.15 -19.26 11.59
N THR A 193 16.04 -20.01 10.50
CA THR A 193 15.38 -21.31 10.47
C THR A 193 16.13 -22.33 11.33
N LEU A 194 17.48 -22.37 11.26
CA LEU A 194 18.32 -23.24 12.11
C LEU A 194 18.18 -22.92 13.60
N ALA A 195 18.03 -21.66 13.95
CA ALA A 195 17.85 -21.21 15.33
C ALA A 195 16.38 -21.26 15.81
N GLY A 196 15.46 -21.75 14.98
CA GLY A 196 14.02 -21.76 15.30
C GLY A 196 13.40 -20.36 15.42
N ILE A 197 14.03 -19.35 14.84
CA ILE A 197 13.53 -17.96 14.82
C ILE A 197 12.46 -17.85 13.74
N LYS A 198 11.30 -17.37 14.13
CA LYS A 198 10.17 -17.12 13.24
C LYS A 198 9.89 -15.64 13.11
#